data_2e458c9c4e32bbb24f9bb1d703b0e15f
#
_entry.id   2e458c9c4e32bbb24f9bb1d703b0e15f
#
_cell.length_a   1.000
_cell.length_b   1.000
_cell.length_c   1.000
_cell.angle_alpha   90.00
_cell.angle_beta   90.00
_cell.angle_gamma   90.00
#
_symmetry.space_group_name_H-M   'P 1'
#
loop_
_entity.id
_entity.type
_entity.pdbx_description
1 polymer ?
#
loop_
_entity_poly.entity_id
_entity_poly.type
_entity_poly.pdbx_seq_one_letter_code
_entity_poly.pdbx_strand_id
1 'polypeptide(L)'
;PNTLGLFDEHVVEVIETVHAAGGLVYGDGANMNALLGIVRPGDLGFDIMHFNLHKTFSTPHGGGGPGSGPVAVCEKLVDYLPDPVVTIVDPGDEETPPLYGYAHPAKTIGPVKSFQGHFGILVRAYAYIAMHGSQGLRNIAEMAVLNANYLLSKIKGTYTLPYDRKCMHEFVVEGVWKDAPGVRALDVSKRLIDYNVHPPTNYFPLIVHEALMIEPTE
;
A
#
# COMPACT_ATOMS: atom_id res chain seq x y z
N PRO A 1 -5.82 3.40 5.05
CA PRO A 1 -5.41 3.43 6.47
C PRO A 1 -4.27 4.40 6.67
N ASN A 2 -4.12 4.91 7.90
CA ASN A 2 -2.94 5.66 8.31
C ASN A 2 -1.82 4.72 8.80
N THR A 3 -0.69 5.28 9.25
CA THR A 3 0.48 4.53 9.73
C THR A 3 0.20 3.64 10.96
N LEU A 4 -0.90 3.84 11.67
CA LEU A 4 -1.34 3.01 12.79
C LEU A 4 -2.25 1.85 12.37
N GLY A 5 -2.49 1.68 11.07
CA GLY A 5 -3.44 0.72 10.54
C GLY A 5 -4.92 1.12 10.73
N LEU A 6 -5.18 2.37 11.07
CA LEU A 6 -6.52 2.86 11.35
C LEU A 6 -7.13 3.57 10.13
N PHE A 7 -8.44 3.53 10.02
CA PHE A 7 -9.18 4.32 9.04
C PHE A 7 -9.19 5.80 9.43
N ASP A 8 -8.86 6.67 8.47
CA ASP A 8 -8.92 8.13 8.65
C ASP A 8 -10.32 8.64 8.29
N GLU A 9 -11.11 8.89 9.32
CA GLU A 9 -12.52 9.29 9.19
C GLU A 9 -12.70 10.64 8.51
N HIS A 10 -11.70 11.52 8.59
CA HIS A 10 -11.72 12.89 8.05
C HIS A 10 -10.92 13.06 6.75
N VAL A 11 -10.54 11.97 6.09
CA VAL A 11 -9.66 12.04 4.91
C VAL A 11 -10.22 12.94 3.81
N VAL A 12 -11.51 12.86 3.53
CA VAL A 12 -12.17 13.69 2.51
C VAL A 12 -12.16 15.17 2.90
N GLU A 13 -12.53 15.50 4.14
CA GLU A 13 -12.54 16.86 4.69
C GLU A 13 -11.13 17.48 4.65
N VAL A 14 -10.10 16.71 4.99
CA VAL A 14 -8.70 17.15 4.90
C VAL A 14 -8.31 17.45 3.45
N ILE A 15 -8.67 16.58 2.50
CA ILE A 15 -8.39 16.78 1.08
C ILE A 15 -9.09 18.05 0.56
N GLU A 16 -10.37 18.23 0.87
CA GLU A 16 -11.14 19.41 0.48
C GLU A 16 -10.52 20.70 1.04
N THR A 17 -10.06 20.67 2.29
CA THR A 17 -9.39 21.82 2.94
C THR A 17 -8.10 22.19 2.22
N VAL A 18 -7.27 21.19 1.86
CA VAL A 18 -6.03 21.41 1.11
C VAL A 18 -6.31 21.97 -0.28
N HIS A 19 -7.30 21.40 -0.98
CA HIS A 19 -7.70 21.89 -2.29
C HIS A 19 -8.25 23.33 -2.26
N ALA A 20 -9.03 23.67 -1.26
CA ALA A 20 -9.55 25.04 -1.06
C ALA A 20 -8.42 26.07 -0.88
N ALA A 21 -7.27 25.62 -0.35
CA ALA A 21 -6.06 26.45 -0.23
C ALA A 21 -5.16 26.42 -1.50
N GLY A 22 -5.59 25.75 -2.57
CA GLY A 22 -4.82 25.62 -3.83
C GLY A 22 -3.72 24.56 -3.77
N GLY A 23 -3.70 23.72 -2.74
CA GLY A 23 -2.72 22.63 -2.60
C GLY A 23 -3.08 21.38 -3.40
N LEU A 24 -2.16 20.41 -3.40
CA LEU A 24 -2.33 19.08 -3.96
C LEU A 24 -2.18 18.04 -2.84
N VAL A 25 -2.87 16.91 -2.99
CA VAL A 25 -2.80 15.82 -2.01
C VAL A 25 -2.20 14.57 -2.63
N TYR A 26 -1.09 14.13 -2.03
CA TYR A 26 -0.41 12.90 -2.38
C TYR A 26 -0.87 11.76 -1.46
N GLY A 27 -1.35 10.67 -2.06
CA GLY A 27 -1.67 9.45 -1.36
C GLY A 27 -0.50 8.48 -1.38
N ASP A 28 -0.01 8.10 -0.19
CA ASP A 28 0.89 6.95 -0.08
C ASP A 28 0.07 5.67 -0.17
N GLY A 29 0.02 5.08 -1.35
CA GLY A 29 -0.66 3.82 -1.65
C GLY A 29 0.29 2.64 -1.65
N ALA A 30 1.40 2.72 -0.93
CA ALA A 30 2.40 1.67 -0.87
C ALA A 30 1.76 0.32 -0.54
N ASN A 31 0.82 0.29 0.40
CA ASN A 31 0.04 -0.90 0.74
C ASN A 31 -1.45 -0.68 0.44
N MET A 32 -1.99 -1.45 -0.49
CA MET A 32 -3.40 -1.41 -0.92
C MET A 32 -4.23 -2.57 -0.34
N ASN A 33 -3.69 -3.36 0.58
CA ASN A 33 -4.30 -4.61 1.04
C ASN A 33 -5.71 -4.44 1.61
N ALA A 34 -6.01 -3.29 2.21
CA ALA A 34 -7.35 -3.00 2.74
C ALA A 34 -8.27 -2.26 1.76
N LEU A 35 -7.79 -1.91 0.56
CA LEU A 35 -8.48 -0.98 -0.35
C LEU A 35 -8.90 -1.60 -1.68
N LEU A 36 -8.26 -2.71 -2.11
CA LEU A 36 -8.53 -3.34 -3.40
C LEU A 36 -10.01 -3.68 -3.58
N GLY A 37 -10.60 -3.18 -4.66
CA GLY A 37 -12.02 -3.42 -4.98
C GLY A 37 -13.02 -2.78 -3.99
N ILE A 38 -12.55 -2.01 -3.00
CA ILE A 38 -13.37 -1.32 -1.99
C ILE A 38 -13.42 0.19 -2.27
N VAL A 39 -12.25 0.80 -2.46
CA VAL A 39 -12.11 2.25 -2.64
C VAL A 39 -11.20 2.56 -3.81
N ARG A 40 -11.57 3.55 -4.60
CA ARG A 40 -10.69 4.20 -5.59
C ARG A 40 -10.20 5.51 -4.99
N PRO A 41 -8.91 5.66 -4.66
CA PRO A 41 -8.39 6.86 -3.99
C PRO A 41 -8.64 8.17 -4.75
N GLY A 42 -8.67 8.13 -6.07
CA GLY A 42 -9.03 9.29 -6.89
C GLY A 42 -10.45 9.81 -6.62
N ASP A 43 -11.41 8.94 -6.26
CA ASP A 43 -12.77 9.35 -5.92
C ASP A 43 -12.84 10.08 -4.56
N LEU A 44 -11.83 9.90 -3.72
CA LEU A 44 -11.67 10.64 -2.47
C LEU A 44 -11.00 12.01 -2.67
N GLY A 45 -10.43 12.26 -3.87
CA GLY A 45 -9.79 13.51 -4.21
C GLY A 45 -8.25 13.50 -4.18
N PHE A 46 -7.59 12.35 -4.03
CA PHE A 46 -6.14 12.28 -4.15
C PHE A 46 -5.68 12.69 -5.56
N ASP A 47 -4.72 13.58 -5.65
CA ASP A 47 -4.17 14.08 -6.92
C ASP A 47 -3.08 13.20 -7.48
N ILE A 48 -2.28 12.60 -6.60
CA ILE A 48 -1.16 11.72 -6.93
C ILE A 48 -1.21 10.52 -6.00
N MET A 49 -0.88 9.34 -6.51
CA MET A 49 -0.75 8.13 -5.70
C MET A 49 0.29 7.20 -6.29
N HIS A 50 1.12 6.58 -5.45
CA HIS A 50 1.97 5.48 -5.86
C HIS A 50 1.48 4.16 -5.27
N PHE A 51 1.88 3.07 -5.91
CA PHE A 51 1.57 1.70 -5.48
C PHE A 51 2.85 0.90 -5.39
N ASN A 52 2.98 0.05 -4.37
CA ASN A 52 4.06 -0.93 -4.37
C ASN A 52 3.55 -2.29 -4.84
N LEU A 53 4.00 -2.74 -6.00
CA LEU A 53 3.58 -4.04 -6.54
C LEU A 53 4.04 -5.19 -5.65
N HIS A 54 5.17 -5.02 -4.95
CA HIS A 54 5.74 -6.00 -4.03
C HIS A 54 5.04 -6.07 -2.65
N LYS A 55 4.03 -5.27 -2.40
CA LYS A 55 3.21 -5.36 -1.17
C LYS A 55 1.88 -6.07 -1.45
N THR A 56 1.11 -5.55 -2.40
CA THR A 56 -0.28 -5.98 -2.60
C THR A 56 -0.45 -6.92 -3.80
N PHE A 57 0.48 -6.92 -4.76
CA PHE A 57 0.31 -7.62 -6.03
C PHE A 57 1.26 -8.80 -6.21
N SER A 58 1.73 -9.40 -5.11
CA SER A 58 2.52 -10.65 -5.08
C SER A 58 3.79 -10.64 -5.93
N THR A 59 4.50 -9.51 -5.94
CA THR A 59 5.79 -9.41 -6.62
C THR A 59 6.95 -9.36 -5.63
N PRO A 60 8.18 -9.74 -6.01
CA PRO A 60 9.31 -9.64 -5.09
C PRO A 60 9.72 -8.18 -4.84
N HIS A 61 10.15 -7.89 -3.60
CA HIS A 61 10.83 -6.64 -3.23
C HIS A 61 12.33 -6.69 -3.58
N GLY A 62 12.95 -7.85 -3.39
CA GLY A 62 14.35 -8.12 -3.73
C GLY A 62 15.37 -7.24 -2.99
N GLY A 63 15.07 -6.82 -1.76
CA GLY A 63 15.93 -5.92 -1.01
C GLY A 63 16.05 -4.52 -1.64
N GLY A 64 15.03 -4.10 -2.41
CA GLY A 64 15.02 -2.85 -3.16
C GLY A 64 15.45 -2.97 -4.62
N GLY A 65 15.79 -4.19 -5.10
CA GLY A 65 16.21 -4.46 -6.48
C GLY A 65 15.04 -4.50 -7.46
N PRO A 66 14.29 -5.61 -7.57
CA PRO A 66 13.24 -5.78 -8.57
C PRO A 66 11.89 -5.15 -8.17
N GLY A 67 11.82 -4.33 -7.14
CA GLY A 67 10.60 -3.65 -6.74
C GLY A 67 10.08 -2.71 -7.82
N SER A 68 8.77 -2.46 -7.84
CA SER A 68 8.13 -1.54 -8.77
C SER A 68 7.08 -0.71 -8.05
N GLY A 69 7.01 0.58 -8.38
CA GLY A 69 6.10 1.55 -7.80
C GLY A 69 5.43 2.41 -8.87
N PRO A 70 4.42 1.90 -9.58
CA PRO A 70 3.65 2.73 -10.50
C PRO A 70 3.06 3.95 -9.80
N VAL A 71 2.99 5.07 -10.52
CA VAL A 71 2.39 6.32 -10.04
C VAL A 71 1.17 6.63 -10.89
N ALA A 72 0.05 6.91 -10.24
CA ALA A 72 -1.15 7.44 -10.87
C ALA A 72 -1.32 8.91 -10.50
N VAL A 73 -1.82 9.71 -11.43
CA VAL A 73 -2.07 11.14 -11.24
C VAL A 73 -3.46 11.51 -11.76
N CYS A 74 -4.05 12.58 -11.20
CA CYS A 74 -5.23 13.19 -11.79
C CYS A 74 -4.90 13.89 -13.11
N GLU A 75 -5.93 14.16 -13.93
CA GLU A 75 -5.78 14.70 -15.30
C GLU A 75 -4.93 15.98 -15.37
N LYS A 76 -5.10 16.90 -14.43
CA LYS A 76 -4.35 18.17 -14.38
C LYS A 76 -2.83 18.00 -14.23
N LEU A 77 -2.36 16.80 -13.85
CA LEU A 77 -0.95 16.49 -13.63
C LEU A 77 -0.33 15.59 -14.71
N VAL A 78 -1.12 15.14 -15.69
CA VAL A 78 -0.63 14.24 -16.76
C VAL A 78 0.52 14.88 -17.54
N ASP A 79 0.45 16.18 -17.82
CA ASP A 79 1.50 16.92 -18.54
C ASP A 79 2.85 16.96 -17.80
N TYR A 80 2.85 16.67 -16.50
CA TYR A 80 4.05 16.72 -15.64
C TYR A 80 4.68 15.34 -15.37
N LEU A 81 4.12 14.28 -15.95
CA LEU A 81 4.67 12.93 -15.77
C LEU A 81 6.11 12.81 -16.29
N PRO A 82 6.91 11.87 -15.75
CA PRO A 82 8.23 11.56 -16.28
C PRO A 82 8.21 11.20 -17.76
N ASP A 83 9.26 11.53 -18.47
CA ASP A 83 9.45 11.31 -19.90
C ASP A 83 10.28 10.05 -20.17
N PRO A 84 9.93 9.23 -21.17
CA PRO A 84 8.68 9.18 -21.92
C PRO A 84 7.58 8.37 -21.21
N VAL A 85 6.32 8.57 -21.58
CA VAL A 85 5.20 7.70 -21.19
C VAL A 85 4.81 6.77 -22.34
N VAL A 86 4.39 5.55 -22.02
CA VAL A 86 3.84 4.61 -23.01
C VAL A 86 2.41 5.03 -23.34
N THR A 87 2.09 5.07 -24.62
CA THR A 87 0.76 5.41 -25.13
C THR A 87 0.35 4.51 -26.29
N ILE A 88 -0.94 4.44 -26.58
CA ILE A 88 -1.46 3.80 -27.78
C ILE A 88 -1.36 4.83 -28.93
N VAL A 89 -0.58 4.52 -29.95
CA VAL A 89 -0.43 5.38 -31.15
C VAL A 89 -1.40 4.97 -32.25
N ASP A 90 -1.82 3.71 -32.25
CA ASP A 90 -2.88 3.18 -33.11
C ASP A 90 -3.70 2.18 -32.26
N PRO A 91 -5.01 2.41 -32.08
CA PRO A 91 -5.85 1.51 -31.30
C PRO A 91 -6.05 0.13 -31.93
N GLY A 92 -5.71 -0.03 -33.23
CA GLY A 92 -6.01 -1.23 -33.99
C GLY A 92 -7.51 -1.44 -34.19
N ASP A 93 -7.88 -2.66 -34.57
CA ASP A 93 -9.26 -3.12 -34.78
C ASP A 93 -9.44 -4.58 -34.34
N GLU A 94 -10.53 -5.26 -34.76
CA GLU A 94 -10.79 -6.67 -34.39
C GLU A 94 -9.73 -7.65 -34.90
N GLU A 95 -9.03 -7.32 -36.00
CA GLU A 95 -8.01 -8.16 -36.62
C GLU A 95 -6.58 -7.72 -36.29
N THR A 96 -6.41 -6.44 -35.94
CA THR A 96 -5.09 -5.81 -35.74
C THR A 96 -4.92 -5.36 -34.30
N PRO A 97 -3.92 -5.89 -33.55
CA PRO A 97 -3.69 -5.50 -32.16
C PRO A 97 -3.25 -4.01 -32.07
N PRO A 98 -3.49 -3.36 -30.91
CA PRO A 98 -3.04 -1.98 -30.69
C PRO A 98 -1.53 -1.83 -30.87
N LEU A 99 -1.12 -0.76 -31.54
CA LEU A 99 0.27 -0.34 -31.62
C LEU A 99 0.60 0.63 -30.50
N TYR A 100 1.61 0.30 -29.70
CA TYR A 100 2.10 1.15 -28.62
C TYR A 100 3.34 1.92 -29.05
N GLY A 101 3.49 3.11 -28.49
CA GLY A 101 4.65 3.97 -28.72
C GLY A 101 4.94 4.83 -27.48
N TYR A 102 5.79 5.81 -27.67
CA TYR A 102 6.14 6.77 -26.62
C TYR A 102 5.55 8.14 -26.92
N ALA A 103 5.04 8.78 -25.88
CA ALA A 103 4.66 10.18 -25.89
C ALA A 103 5.52 10.97 -24.89
N HIS A 104 5.67 12.26 -25.15
CA HIS A 104 6.45 13.17 -24.31
C HIS A 104 5.50 14.19 -23.69
N PRO A 105 5.23 14.13 -22.38
CA PRO A 105 4.36 15.08 -21.71
C PRO A 105 4.87 16.52 -21.87
N ALA A 106 3.96 17.46 -22.09
CA ALA A 106 4.33 18.82 -22.49
C ALA A 106 5.13 19.61 -21.45
N LYS A 107 4.94 19.28 -20.16
CA LYS A 107 5.58 19.93 -19.01
C LYS A 107 6.32 18.91 -18.15
N THR A 108 6.81 17.86 -18.80
CA THR A 108 7.46 16.75 -18.09
C THR A 108 8.55 17.19 -17.13
N ILE A 109 8.69 16.47 -16.01
CA ILE A 109 9.82 16.63 -15.08
C ILE A 109 11.13 16.04 -15.62
N GLY A 110 11.10 15.47 -16.83
CA GLY A 110 12.24 14.79 -17.46
C GLY A 110 12.30 13.29 -17.16
N PRO A 111 13.33 12.60 -17.65
CA PRO A 111 13.51 11.18 -17.46
C PRO A 111 13.92 10.88 -16.01
N VAL A 112 13.16 10.00 -15.33
CA VAL A 112 13.46 9.55 -13.97
C VAL A 112 14.29 8.25 -14.00
N LYS A 113 14.06 7.42 -15.01
CA LYS A 113 14.72 6.14 -15.23
C LYS A 113 15.13 5.98 -16.69
N SER A 114 16.13 5.14 -16.94
CA SER A 114 16.57 4.77 -18.29
C SER A 114 15.75 3.63 -18.92
N PHE A 115 14.72 3.14 -18.25
CA PHE A 115 13.86 2.05 -18.69
C PHE A 115 12.45 2.20 -18.13
N GLN A 116 11.46 1.47 -18.70
CA GLN A 116 10.04 1.60 -18.37
C GLN A 116 9.57 0.68 -17.21
N GLY A 117 10.47 0.23 -16.38
CA GLY A 117 10.20 -0.65 -15.24
C GLY A 117 10.62 -2.11 -15.48
N HIS A 118 10.50 -2.91 -14.45
CA HIS A 118 10.86 -4.32 -14.48
C HIS A 118 9.75 -5.14 -15.14
N PHE A 119 9.93 -5.51 -16.41
CA PHE A 119 8.91 -6.21 -17.19
C PHE A 119 8.37 -7.47 -16.49
N GLY A 120 9.25 -8.33 -15.97
CA GLY A 120 8.83 -9.56 -15.26
C GLY A 120 7.98 -9.27 -14.01
N ILE A 121 8.23 -8.17 -13.33
CA ILE A 121 7.43 -7.72 -12.17
C ILE A 121 6.04 -7.26 -12.61
N LEU A 122 5.96 -6.51 -13.70
CA LEU A 122 4.68 -6.07 -14.26
C LEU A 122 3.84 -7.26 -14.71
N VAL A 123 4.45 -8.27 -15.36
CA VAL A 123 3.78 -9.51 -15.75
C VAL A 123 3.26 -10.28 -14.54
N ARG A 124 4.03 -10.36 -13.43
CA ARG A 124 3.56 -11.01 -12.20
C ARG A 124 2.34 -10.30 -11.62
N ALA A 125 2.40 -8.98 -11.50
CA ALA A 125 1.27 -8.18 -11.01
C ALA A 125 0.04 -8.34 -11.91
N TYR A 126 0.22 -8.33 -13.22
CA TYR A 126 -0.85 -8.59 -14.18
C TYR A 126 -1.48 -9.97 -13.99
N ALA A 127 -0.64 -11.02 -13.88
CA ALA A 127 -1.12 -12.39 -13.66
C ALA A 127 -1.90 -12.52 -12.34
N TYR A 128 -1.42 -11.89 -11.26
CA TYR A 128 -2.11 -11.83 -9.97
C TYR A 128 -3.50 -11.21 -10.12
N ILE A 129 -3.58 -10.03 -10.74
CA ILE A 129 -4.84 -9.31 -10.96
C ILE A 129 -5.79 -10.13 -11.84
N ALA A 130 -5.29 -10.70 -12.94
CA ALA A 130 -6.09 -11.51 -13.87
C ALA A 130 -6.62 -12.79 -13.22
N MET A 131 -5.81 -13.45 -12.37
CA MET A 131 -6.17 -14.69 -11.68
C MET A 131 -7.30 -14.46 -10.66
N HIS A 132 -7.26 -13.35 -9.93
CA HIS A 132 -8.25 -13.04 -8.89
C HIS A 132 -9.50 -12.36 -9.44
N GLY A 133 -9.36 -11.56 -10.49
CA GLY A 133 -10.45 -10.73 -11.02
C GLY A 133 -10.95 -9.71 -9.99
N SER A 134 -11.97 -8.96 -10.34
CA SER A 134 -12.49 -7.88 -9.49
C SER A 134 -13.03 -8.39 -8.15
N GLN A 135 -13.78 -9.48 -8.17
CA GLN A 135 -14.37 -10.06 -6.95
C GLN A 135 -13.29 -10.67 -6.04
N GLY A 136 -12.30 -11.38 -6.62
CA GLY A 136 -11.19 -11.96 -5.85
C GLY A 136 -10.34 -10.90 -5.17
N LEU A 137 -10.03 -9.80 -5.85
CA LEU A 137 -9.28 -8.68 -5.26
C LEU A 137 -10.04 -8.03 -4.09
N ARG A 138 -11.36 -7.88 -4.24
CA ARG A 138 -12.21 -7.40 -3.15
C ARG A 138 -12.22 -8.36 -1.95
N ASN A 139 -12.36 -9.65 -2.20
CA ASN A 139 -12.35 -10.67 -1.15
C ASN A 139 -11.00 -10.67 -0.39
N ILE A 140 -9.88 -10.50 -1.08
CA ILE A 140 -8.55 -10.36 -0.48
C ILE A 140 -8.54 -9.20 0.52
N ALA A 141 -9.02 -8.01 0.11
CA ALA A 141 -9.05 -6.84 0.98
C ALA A 141 -9.97 -7.05 2.20
N GLU A 142 -11.15 -7.63 2.01
CA GLU A 142 -12.09 -7.94 3.09
C GLU A 142 -11.48 -8.95 4.09
N MET A 143 -10.80 -9.99 3.58
CA MET A 143 -10.14 -10.99 4.43
C MET A 143 -8.96 -10.43 5.19
N ALA A 144 -8.13 -9.58 4.58
CA ALA A 144 -7.02 -8.92 5.26
C ALA A 144 -7.51 -8.10 6.47
N VAL A 145 -8.58 -7.32 6.29
CA VAL A 145 -9.19 -6.54 7.38
C VAL A 145 -9.82 -7.46 8.44
N LEU A 146 -10.50 -8.51 8.03
CA LEU A 146 -11.11 -9.48 8.95
C LEU A 146 -10.03 -10.16 9.82
N ASN A 147 -8.97 -10.67 9.19
CA ASN A 147 -7.87 -11.35 9.87
C ASN A 147 -7.17 -10.45 10.88
N ALA A 148 -6.91 -9.19 10.52
CA ALA A 148 -6.29 -8.22 11.43
C ALA A 148 -7.16 -7.98 12.66
N ASN A 149 -8.46 -7.71 12.49
CA ASN A 149 -9.38 -7.50 13.60
C ASN A 149 -9.60 -8.77 14.43
N TYR A 150 -9.63 -9.95 13.80
CA TYR A 150 -9.72 -11.22 14.52
C TYR A 150 -8.50 -11.44 15.41
N LEU A 151 -7.28 -11.31 14.85
CA LEU A 151 -6.06 -11.47 15.62
C LEU A 151 -5.98 -10.44 16.75
N LEU A 152 -6.27 -9.17 16.45
CA LEU A 152 -6.34 -8.11 17.46
C LEU A 152 -7.25 -8.50 18.64
N SER A 153 -8.43 -9.05 18.35
CA SER A 153 -9.38 -9.49 19.38
C SER A 153 -8.83 -10.60 20.28
N LYS A 154 -7.90 -11.43 19.76
CA LYS A 154 -7.30 -12.55 20.49
C LYS A 154 -6.14 -12.13 21.39
N ILE A 155 -5.38 -11.11 20.97
CA ILE A 155 -4.21 -10.65 21.74
C ILE A 155 -4.50 -9.43 22.61
N LYS A 156 -5.66 -8.81 22.43
CA LYS A 156 -6.17 -7.74 23.28
C LYS A 156 -6.25 -8.21 24.72
N GLY A 157 -5.61 -7.50 25.63
CA GLY A 157 -5.49 -7.88 27.06
C GLY A 157 -4.16 -8.53 27.42
N THR A 158 -3.42 -9.10 26.45
CA THR A 158 -2.00 -9.49 26.63
C THR A 158 -1.07 -8.35 26.27
N TYR A 159 -1.42 -7.61 25.22
CA TYR A 159 -0.69 -6.42 24.76
C TYR A 159 -1.46 -5.14 25.08
N THR A 160 -0.74 -4.07 25.35
CA THR A 160 -1.33 -2.74 25.45
C THR A 160 -1.66 -2.22 24.05
N LEU A 161 -2.89 -1.76 23.88
CA LEU A 161 -3.38 -1.10 22.67
C LEU A 161 -3.39 0.41 22.87
N PRO A 162 -2.48 1.18 22.27
CA PRO A 162 -2.47 2.64 22.40
C PRO A 162 -3.74 3.28 21.80
N TYR A 163 -4.28 2.63 20.76
CA TYR A 163 -5.46 3.07 20.03
C TYR A 163 -6.45 1.91 19.92
N ASP A 164 -7.34 1.76 20.90
CA ASP A 164 -8.34 0.69 20.96
C ASP A 164 -9.53 0.99 20.03
N ARG A 165 -9.30 0.83 18.73
CA ARG A 165 -10.28 0.98 17.65
C ARG A 165 -10.22 -0.23 16.72
N LYS A 166 -11.26 -0.41 15.88
CA LYS A 166 -11.18 -1.35 14.74
C LYS A 166 -10.08 -0.90 13.81
N CYS A 167 -9.24 -1.84 13.41
CA CYS A 167 -8.16 -1.61 12.46
C CYS A 167 -8.58 -1.95 11.02
N MET A 168 -7.77 -1.53 10.08
CA MET A 168 -7.82 -1.98 8.69
C MET A 168 -7.08 -3.32 8.58
N HIS A 169 -6.11 -3.48 7.67
CA HIS A 169 -5.38 -4.73 7.45
C HIS A 169 -4.21 -4.96 8.43
N GLU A 170 -3.89 -3.99 9.25
CA GLU A 170 -2.80 -4.02 10.22
C GLU A 170 -3.19 -3.26 11.48
N PHE A 171 -2.43 -3.48 12.55
CA PHE A 171 -2.60 -2.77 13.82
C PHE A 171 -1.30 -2.69 14.59
N VAL A 172 -1.23 -1.77 15.56
CA VAL A 172 -0.04 -1.53 16.37
C VAL A 172 -0.35 -1.80 17.84
N VAL A 173 0.54 -2.55 18.49
CA VAL A 173 0.51 -2.78 19.94
C VAL A 173 1.84 -2.39 20.57
N GLU A 174 1.84 -2.12 21.89
CA GLU A 174 3.06 -1.94 22.67
C GLU A 174 3.60 -3.28 23.14
N GLY A 175 4.89 -3.53 22.89
CA GLY A 175 5.61 -4.71 23.32
C GLY A 175 6.28 -4.51 24.69
N VAL A 176 5.51 -4.03 25.69
CA VAL A 176 5.98 -3.82 27.07
C VAL A 176 5.00 -4.40 28.10
N TRP A 177 5.56 -4.93 29.18
CA TRP A 177 4.78 -5.52 30.27
C TRP A 177 5.32 -5.07 31.62
N LYS A 178 4.41 -4.73 32.53
CA LYS A 178 4.77 -4.27 33.89
C LYS A 178 5.40 -5.38 34.74
N ASP A 179 4.97 -6.60 34.55
CA ASP A 179 5.44 -7.81 35.21
C ASP A 179 6.67 -8.45 34.55
N ALA A 180 7.06 -7.96 33.37
CA ALA A 180 8.26 -8.39 32.64
C ALA A 180 9.03 -7.19 32.07
N PRO A 181 9.53 -6.26 32.89
CA PRO A 181 10.10 -4.98 32.45
C PRO A 181 11.39 -5.10 31.64
N GLY A 182 12.01 -6.28 31.62
CA GLY A 182 13.21 -6.56 30.80
C GLY A 182 12.91 -7.07 29.40
N VAL A 183 11.65 -7.40 29.08
CA VAL A 183 11.25 -7.88 27.75
C VAL A 183 11.00 -6.69 26.82
N ARG A 184 11.53 -6.77 25.62
CA ARG A 184 11.44 -5.76 24.57
C ARG A 184 10.71 -6.30 23.35
N ALA A 185 10.22 -5.41 22.49
CA ALA A 185 9.61 -5.77 21.22
C ALA A 185 10.49 -6.72 20.37
N LEU A 186 11.80 -6.48 20.36
CA LEU A 186 12.75 -7.35 19.65
C LEU A 186 12.81 -8.78 20.24
N ASP A 187 12.64 -8.95 21.55
CA ASP A 187 12.64 -10.28 22.17
C ASP A 187 11.40 -11.07 21.76
N VAL A 188 10.26 -10.40 21.69
CA VAL A 188 9.02 -10.99 21.15
C VAL A 188 9.24 -11.45 19.71
N SER A 189 9.81 -10.60 18.87
CA SER A 189 10.08 -10.94 17.47
C SER A 189 11.02 -12.13 17.32
N LYS A 190 12.11 -12.18 18.10
CA LYS A 190 13.01 -13.35 18.13
C LYS A 190 12.27 -14.61 18.58
N ARG A 191 11.41 -14.48 19.58
CA ARG A 191 10.63 -15.64 20.07
C ARG A 191 9.62 -16.15 19.05
N LEU A 192 9.01 -15.25 18.27
CA LEU A 192 8.12 -15.63 17.16
C LEU A 192 8.88 -16.45 16.09
N ILE A 193 10.12 -16.08 15.77
CA ILE A 193 10.98 -16.86 14.87
C ILE A 193 11.19 -18.28 15.37
N ASP A 194 11.38 -18.49 16.68
CA ASP A 194 11.50 -19.83 17.27
C ASP A 194 10.24 -20.69 17.06
N TYR A 195 9.09 -20.04 16.85
CA TYR A 195 7.83 -20.71 16.50
C TYR A 195 7.55 -20.77 15.00
N ASN A 196 8.53 -20.45 14.15
CA ASN A 196 8.39 -20.36 12.70
C ASN A 196 7.35 -19.32 12.24
N VAL A 197 7.15 -18.27 13.01
CA VAL A 197 6.27 -17.14 12.66
C VAL A 197 7.15 -15.99 12.18
N HIS A 198 6.80 -15.41 11.03
CA HIS A 198 7.46 -14.20 10.56
C HIS A 198 7.17 -13.04 11.54
N PRO A 199 8.18 -12.37 12.09
CA PRO A 199 7.95 -11.36 13.11
C PRO A 199 7.34 -10.09 12.52
N PRO A 200 6.58 -9.33 13.34
CA PRO A 200 6.06 -8.03 12.94
C PRO A 200 7.17 -6.99 12.81
N THR A 201 6.85 -5.85 12.21
CA THR A 201 7.74 -4.69 12.20
C THR A 201 7.91 -4.15 13.62
N ASN A 202 9.16 -3.98 14.05
CA ASN A 202 9.51 -3.47 15.37
C ASN A 202 9.77 -1.95 15.34
N TYR A 203 9.47 -1.28 16.46
CA TYR A 203 9.82 0.12 16.72
C TYR A 203 9.21 1.11 15.74
N PHE A 204 8.16 0.73 15.05
CA PHE A 204 7.43 1.58 14.14
C PHE A 204 5.91 1.39 14.30
N PRO A 205 5.10 2.45 14.29
CA PRO A 205 5.47 3.88 14.19
C PRO A 205 6.10 4.44 15.48
N LEU A 206 6.95 5.46 15.33
CA LEU A 206 7.78 6.00 16.43
C LEU A 206 6.96 6.62 17.58
N ILE A 207 5.69 6.94 17.36
CA ILE A 207 4.78 7.49 18.38
C ILE A 207 4.29 6.44 19.37
N VAL A 208 4.54 5.15 19.11
CA VAL A 208 4.20 4.03 19.99
C VAL A 208 5.49 3.46 20.57
N HIS A 209 5.54 3.39 21.90
CA HIS A 209 6.73 2.88 22.60
C HIS A 209 6.84 1.36 22.41
N GLU A 210 8.06 0.87 22.07
CA GLU A 210 8.30 -0.56 21.79
C GLU A 210 7.23 -1.14 20.83
N ALA A 211 6.93 -0.39 19.76
CA ALA A 211 5.88 -0.74 18.82
C ALA A 211 6.12 -2.10 18.14
N LEU A 212 5.05 -2.86 18.04
CA LEU A 212 4.93 -4.04 17.17
C LEU A 212 3.79 -3.76 16.19
N MET A 213 4.10 -3.58 14.93
CA MET A 213 3.11 -3.43 13.85
C MET A 213 2.85 -4.79 13.24
N ILE A 214 1.64 -5.26 13.40
CA ILE A 214 1.22 -6.62 13.04
C ILE A 214 0.28 -6.56 11.85
N GLU A 215 0.66 -7.21 10.77
CA GLU A 215 -0.12 -7.38 9.55
C GLU A 215 -0.27 -8.88 9.27
N PRO A 216 -1.41 -9.49 9.65
CA PRO A 216 -1.70 -10.85 9.20
C PRO A 216 -2.09 -10.82 7.74
N THR A 217 -1.68 -11.85 7.00
CA THR A 217 -2.03 -11.97 5.58
C THR A 217 -3.47 -12.45 5.39
N GLU A 218 -3.97 -12.34 4.18
CA GLU A 218 -5.25 -12.86 3.68
C GLU A 218 -5.23 -14.38 3.43
#